data_edb3e6608905b9185ce2a69c39b9acb3
#
_entry.id   edb3e6608905b9185ce2a69c39b9acb3
#
_cell.length_a   1.000
_cell.length_b   1.000
_cell.length_c   1.000
_cell.angle_alpha   90.00
_cell.angle_beta   90.00
_cell.angle_gamma   90.00
#
_symmetry.space_group_name_H-M   'P 1'
#
loop_
_entity.id
_entity.type
_entity.pdbx_description
1 polymer ?
#
loop_
_entity_poly.entity_id
_entity_poly.type
_entity_poly.pdbx_seq_one_letter_code
_entity_poly.pdbx_strand_id
1 'polypeptide(L)'
;MLGQEVSMPKKFPLQSAGFNPFCELIGLNFSKYEKGYSQCVLEVNEELLNPHKVLHGGIVYSMADTGMGAALYSCLSEDELCSTVEIKICYFGVVISGILTCDTELIHKGKKIAFLESEIKNNESLIAKAMGTYYILKSKEDCVTDSGRVPGERGD
;
A
#
# COMPACT_ATOMS: atom_id res chain seq x y z
N MET A 1 -16.24 18.49 28.08
CA MET A 1 -15.74 17.29 27.36
C MET A 1 -16.24 17.37 25.94
N LEU A 2 -15.40 17.84 25.02
CA LEU A 2 -15.73 17.84 23.60
C LEU A 2 -15.55 16.40 23.11
N GLY A 3 -16.67 15.76 22.72
CA GLY A 3 -16.64 14.43 22.10
C GLY A 3 -15.82 14.51 20.83
N GLN A 4 -14.72 13.76 20.77
CA GLN A 4 -14.05 13.49 19.50
C GLN A 4 -15.04 12.68 18.67
N GLU A 5 -15.59 13.28 17.63
CA GLU A 5 -16.25 12.53 16.57
C GLU A 5 -15.25 11.54 16.02
N VAL A 6 -15.46 10.28 16.28
CA VAL A 6 -14.73 9.19 15.65
C VAL A 6 -15.19 9.16 14.19
N SER A 7 -14.50 9.93 13.34
CA SER A 7 -14.83 9.90 11.90
C SER A 7 -14.60 8.48 11.38
N MET A 8 -15.62 7.93 10.75
CA MET A 8 -15.54 6.62 10.10
C MET A 8 -14.44 6.64 9.03
N PRO A 9 -13.69 5.55 8.87
CA PRO A 9 -12.69 5.45 7.81
C PRO A 9 -13.37 5.61 6.44
N LYS A 10 -12.68 6.29 5.51
CA LYS A 10 -13.12 6.40 4.12
C LYS A 10 -13.38 5.00 3.57
N LYS A 11 -14.56 4.78 2.98
CA LYS A 11 -14.94 3.47 2.46
C LYS A 11 -13.99 3.02 1.36
N PHE A 12 -13.43 1.86 1.56
CA PHE A 12 -12.57 1.19 0.60
C PHE A 12 -13.28 -0.09 0.13
N PRO A 13 -13.58 -0.27 -1.15
CA PRO A 13 -14.34 -1.43 -1.64
C PRO A 13 -13.46 -2.68 -1.70
N LEU A 14 -12.94 -3.12 -0.55
CA LEU A 14 -11.97 -4.21 -0.39
C LEU A 14 -12.35 -5.54 -1.04
N GLN A 15 -13.64 -5.79 -1.19
CA GLN A 15 -14.17 -7.08 -1.68
C GLN A 15 -14.86 -6.97 -3.04
N SER A 16 -14.77 -5.82 -3.71
CA SER A 16 -15.37 -5.66 -5.03
C SER A 16 -14.44 -6.27 -6.08
N ALA A 17 -14.91 -7.32 -6.76
CA ALA A 17 -14.19 -7.92 -7.87
C ALA A 17 -13.82 -6.88 -8.94
N GLY A 18 -12.57 -6.92 -9.41
CA GLY A 18 -12.04 -5.97 -10.39
C GLY A 18 -11.65 -4.60 -9.79
N PHE A 19 -11.80 -4.39 -8.49
CA PHE A 19 -11.39 -3.13 -7.87
C PHE A 19 -9.87 -2.96 -7.84
N ASN A 20 -9.14 -4.02 -7.52
CA ASN A 20 -7.69 -4.03 -7.55
C ASN A 20 -7.17 -5.25 -8.31
N PRO A 21 -7.12 -5.18 -9.66
CA PRO A 21 -6.73 -6.30 -10.51
C PRO A 21 -5.34 -6.87 -10.18
N PHE A 22 -4.41 -6.02 -9.74
CA PHE A 22 -3.08 -6.46 -9.33
C PHE A 22 -3.11 -7.31 -8.06
N CYS A 23 -3.87 -6.88 -7.05
CA CYS A 23 -4.05 -7.69 -5.83
C CYS A 23 -4.71 -9.03 -6.13
N GLU A 24 -5.73 -9.04 -7.00
CA GLU A 24 -6.39 -10.27 -7.44
C GLU A 24 -5.41 -11.21 -8.15
N LEU A 25 -4.55 -10.66 -9.02
CA LEU A 25 -3.55 -11.43 -9.76
C LEU A 25 -2.57 -12.16 -8.84
N ILE A 26 -2.10 -11.50 -7.77
CA ILE A 26 -1.11 -12.08 -6.85
C ILE A 26 -1.75 -12.78 -5.64
N GLY A 27 -3.08 -12.77 -5.52
CA GLY A 27 -3.80 -13.39 -4.41
C GLY A 27 -3.72 -12.60 -3.09
N LEU A 28 -3.46 -11.29 -3.16
CA LEU A 28 -3.39 -10.41 -1.99
C LEU A 28 -4.80 -10.01 -1.53
N ASN A 29 -5.09 -10.25 -0.26
CA ASN A 29 -6.38 -9.91 0.34
C ASN A 29 -6.21 -9.08 1.62
N PHE A 30 -7.21 -8.27 1.95
CA PHE A 30 -7.24 -7.55 3.21
C PHE A 30 -8.03 -8.35 4.26
N SER A 31 -7.44 -8.51 5.43
CA SER A 31 -8.07 -9.13 6.61
C SER A 31 -8.59 -8.10 7.60
N LYS A 32 -7.96 -6.90 7.66
CA LYS A 32 -8.40 -5.78 8.49
C LYS A 32 -8.22 -4.46 7.76
N TYR A 33 -9.13 -3.54 8.02
CA TYR A 33 -9.11 -2.18 7.50
C TYR A 33 -9.73 -1.24 8.52
N GLU A 34 -8.90 -0.41 9.13
CA GLU A 34 -9.27 0.52 10.19
C GLU A 34 -8.65 1.89 9.92
N LYS A 35 -9.04 2.90 10.68
CA LYS A 35 -8.50 4.25 10.50
C LYS A 35 -7.00 4.30 10.81
N GLY A 36 -6.19 4.53 9.77
CA GLY A 36 -4.74 4.58 9.85
C GLY A 36 -4.05 3.22 9.97
N TYR A 37 -4.81 2.13 9.78
CA TYR A 37 -4.28 0.78 9.85
C TYR A 37 -4.87 -0.13 8.78
N SER A 38 -4.04 -1.02 8.27
CA SER A 38 -4.48 -2.12 7.41
C SER A 38 -3.69 -3.40 7.71
N GLN A 39 -4.34 -4.54 7.53
CA GLN A 39 -3.67 -5.83 7.50
C GLN A 39 -4.04 -6.53 6.20
N CYS A 40 -3.04 -6.89 5.41
CA CYS A 40 -3.24 -7.73 4.24
C CYS A 40 -2.57 -9.09 4.41
N VAL A 41 -3.08 -10.08 3.70
CA VAL A 41 -2.64 -11.47 3.76
C VAL A 41 -2.44 -12.01 2.36
N LEU A 42 -1.46 -12.90 2.20
CA LEU A 42 -1.12 -13.54 0.94
C LEU A 42 -0.64 -14.97 1.21
N GLU A 43 -1.24 -15.94 0.51
CA GLU A 43 -0.76 -17.32 0.50
C GLU A 43 0.29 -17.51 -0.58
N VAL A 44 1.45 -18.03 -0.19
CA VAL A 44 2.56 -18.27 -1.10
C VAL A 44 2.25 -19.47 -2.00
N ASN A 45 2.34 -19.28 -3.32
CA ASN A 45 2.19 -20.31 -4.33
C ASN A 45 3.38 -20.29 -5.30
N GLU A 46 3.48 -21.30 -6.16
CA GLU A 46 4.62 -21.50 -7.07
C GLU A 46 4.81 -20.36 -8.08
N GLU A 47 3.73 -19.67 -8.48
CA GLU A 47 3.77 -18.58 -9.45
C GLU A 47 4.43 -17.31 -8.89
N LEU A 48 4.50 -17.20 -7.56
CA LEU A 48 5.11 -16.08 -6.85
C LEU A 48 6.59 -16.30 -6.52
N LEU A 49 7.14 -17.46 -6.85
CA LEU A 49 8.53 -17.80 -6.55
C LEU A 49 9.51 -17.24 -7.60
N ASN A 50 10.70 -16.91 -7.15
CA ASN A 50 11.80 -16.54 -8.02
C ASN A 50 12.54 -17.79 -8.56
N PRO A 51 13.55 -17.65 -9.46
CA PRO A 51 14.29 -18.80 -9.99
C PRO A 51 14.98 -19.67 -8.94
N HIS A 52 15.23 -19.16 -7.73
CA HIS A 52 15.80 -19.90 -6.60
C HIS A 52 14.75 -20.65 -5.78
N LYS A 53 13.48 -20.68 -6.23
CA LYS A 53 12.36 -21.34 -5.55
C LYS A 53 12.04 -20.76 -4.17
N VAL A 54 12.28 -19.48 -4.01
CA VAL A 54 11.86 -18.70 -2.83
C VAL A 54 10.95 -17.56 -3.28
N LEU A 55 10.09 -17.07 -2.39
CA LEU A 55 9.17 -15.97 -2.68
C LEU A 55 9.94 -14.78 -3.26
N HIS A 56 9.44 -14.26 -4.38
CA HIS A 56 10.03 -13.09 -5.02
C HIS A 56 9.88 -11.86 -4.11
N GLY A 57 10.99 -11.14 -3.87
CA GLY A 57 10.99 -9.96 -2.99
C GLY A 57 10.01 -8.86 -3.45
N GLY A 58 9.71 -8.77 -4.75
CA GLY A 58 8.71 -7.87 -5.30
C GLY A 58 7.30 -8.13 -4.78
N ILE A 59 6.94 -9.37 -4.43
CA ILE A 59 5.66 -9.70 -3.81
C ILE A 59 5.56 -9.09 -2.40
N VAL A 60 6.61 -9.27 -1.61
CA VAL A 60 6.70 -8.70 -0.25
C VAL A 60 6.65 -7.16 -0.30
N TYR A 61 7.34 -6.56 -1.29
CA TYR A 61 7.28 -5.12 -1.55
C TYR A 61 5.86 -4.67 -1.90
N SER A 62 5.17 -5.41 -2.78
CA SER A 62 3.80 -5.10 -3.19
C SER A 62 2.79 -5.18 -2.04
N MET A 63 3.00 -6.11 -1.10
CA MET A 63 2.20 -6.18 0.13
C MET A 63 2.38 -4.91 0.97
N ALA A 64 3.62 -4.43 1.14
CA ALA A 64 3.91 -3.20 1.88
C ALA A 64 3.28 -1.98 1.21
N ASP A 65 3.47 -1.81 -0.09
CA ASP A 65 2.93 -0.67 -0.86
C ASP A 65 1.40 -0.63 -0.80
N THR A 66 0.76 -1.77 -1.07
CA THR A 66 -0.70 -1.88 -1.04
C THR A 66 -1.27 -1.65 0.36
N GLY A 67 -0.62 -2.21 1.39
CA GLY A 67 -1.01 -2.00 2.79
C GLY A 67 -0.89 -0.53 3.20
N MET A 68 0.22 0.12 2.84
CA MET A 68 0.43 1.54 3.13
C MET A 68 -0.60 2.43 2.43
N GLY A 69 -0.86 2.18 1.13
CA GLY A 69 -1.88 2.89 0.38
C GLY A 69 -3.25 2.77 1.05
N ALA A 70 -3.65 1.58 1.48
CA ALA A 70 -4.92 1.33 2.16
C ALA A 70 -4.99 2.02 3.54
N ALA A 71 -3.96 1.88 4.37
CA ALA A 71 -3.91 2.51 5.69
C ALA A 71 -4.04 4.03 5.60
N LEU A 72 -3.33 4.67 4.65
CA LEU A 72 -3.43 6.11 4.42
C LEU A 72 -4.81 6.48 3.88
N TYR A 73 -5.35 5.73 2.90
CA TYR A 73 -6.64 5.98 2.29
C TYR A 73 -7.77 6.06 3.32
N SER A 74 -7.71 5.24 4.37
CA SER A 74 -8.69 5.26 5.47
C SER A 74 -8.78 6.60 6.21
N CYS A 75 -7.73 7.43 6.11
CA CYS A 75 -7.60 8.73 6.76
C CYS A 75 -7.74 9.92 5.81
N LEU A 76 -8.01 9.68 4.52
CA LEU A 76 -8.20 10.73 3.52
C LEU A 76 -9.63 11.24 3.49
N SER A 77 -9.81 12.50 3.07
CA SER A 77 -11.10 13.07 2.75
C SER A 77 -11.65 12.49 1.44
N GLU A 78 -12.95 12.69 1.16
CA GLU A 78 -13.60 12.13 -0.04
C GLU A 78 -12.95 12.61 -1.35
N ASP A 79 -12.44 13.84 -1.36
CA ASP A 79 -11.78 14.48 -2.50
C ASP A 79 -10.26 14.27 -2.54
N GLU A 80 -9.70 13.50 -1.59
CA GLU A 80 -8.26 13.21 -1.53
C GLU A 80 -7.95 11.83 -2.08
N LEU A 81 -6.81 11.73 -2.74
CA LEU A 81 -6.14 10.51 -3.19
C LEU A 81 -4.71 10.50 -2.64
N CYS A 82 -4.05 9.38 -2.75
CA CYS A 82 -2.63 9.27 -2.42
C CYS A 82 -1.85 8.58 -3.53
N SER A 83 -0.56 8.91 -3.58
CA SER A 83 0.40 8.29 -4.50
C SER A 83 1.69 8.00 -3.75
N THR A 84 2.27 6.84 -3.99
CA THR A 84 3.55 6.43 -3.43
C THR A 84 4.67 7.32 -3.98
N VAL A 85 5.48 7.90 -3.09
CA VAL A 85 6.69 8.64 -3.45
C VAL A 85 7.90 7.72 -3.41
N GLU A 86 8.06 7.01 -2.29
CA GLU A 86 9.14 6.07 -2.08
C GLU A 86 8.75 5.01 -1.05
N ILE A 87 9.36 3.84 -1.13
CA ILE A 87 9.34 2.82 -0.09
C ILE A 87 10.74 2.27 0.06
N LYS A 88 11.25 2.30 1.29
CA LYS A 88 12.43 1.57 1.68
C LYS A 88 12.00 0.28 2.37
N ILE A 89 12.51 -0.85 1.90
CA ILE A 89 12.24 -2.16 2.51
C ILE A 89 13.54 -2.87 2.90
N CYS A 90 13.52 -3.52 4.05
CA CYS A 90 14.58 -4.39 4.54
C CYS A 90 14.04 -5.82 4.66
N TYR A 91 14.74 -6.77 4.07
CA TYR A 91 14.41 -8.20 4.09
C TYR A 91 15.28 -8.92 5.11
N PHE A 92 14.66 -9.70 5.99
CA PHE A 92 15.34 -10.41 7.08
C PHE A 92 15.28 -11.93 6.95
N GLY A 93 14.30 -12.42 6.18
CA GLY A 93 14.06 -13.85 6.02
C GLY A 93 13.69 -14.25 4.61
N VAL A 94 13.88 -15.53 4.33
CA VAL A 94 13.50 -16.19 3.08
C VAL A 94 12.21 -16.96 3.31
N VAL A 95 11.29 -16.90 2.36
CA VAL A 95 9.99 -17.59 2.41
C VAL A 95 9.89 -18.55 1.23
N ILE A 96 9.48 -19.79 1.50
CA ILE A 96 9.26 -20.83 0.47
C ILE A 96 7.79 -21.24 0.39
N SER A 97 7.03 -21.05 1.48
CA SER A 97 5.62 -21.42 1.57
C SER A 97 4.97 -20.76 2.79
N GLY A 98 3.66 -20.88 2.91
CA GLY A 98 2.89 -20.41 4.06
C GLY A 98 2.08 -19.18 3.75
N ILE A 99 1.53 -18.56 4.80
CA ILE A 99 0.71 -17.36 4.71
C ILE A 99 1.49 -16.19 5.27
N LEU A 100 1.65 -15.16 4.46
CA LEU A 100 2.20 -13.89 4.90
C LEU A 100 1.11 -12.98 5.43
N THR A 101 1.43 -12.24 6.48
CA THR A 101 0.65 -11.11 6.96
C THR A 101 1.48 -9.84 6.87
N CYS A 102 0.87 -8.75 6.42
CA CYS A 102 1.48 -7.43 6.40
C CYS A 102 0.63 -6.49 7.24
N ASP A 103 1.15 -6.11 8.38
CA ASP A 103 0.57 -5.12 9.29
C ASP A 103 1.12 -3.75 8.94
N THR A 104 0.25 -2.79 8.69
CA THR A 104 0.64 -1.44 8.27
C THR A 104 -0.01 -0.38 9.14
N GLU A 105 0.79 0.58 9.59
CA GLU A 105 0.37 1.71 10.40
C GLU A 105 0.73 3.06 9.76
N LEU A 106 -0.20 4.00 9.84
CA LEU A 106 0.04 5.40 9.51
C LEU A 106 0.76 6.09 10.67
N ILE A 107 2.04 6.39 10.50
CA ILE A 107 2.88 7.01 11.54
C ILE A 107 2.64 8.51 11.63
N HIS A 108 2.51 9.18 10.47
CA HIS A 108 2.28 10.62 10.42
C HIS A 108 1.53 11.00 9.15
N LYS A 109 0.52 11.87 9.29
CA LYS A 109 -0.21 12.48 8.17
C LYS A 109 -0.12 14.00 8.27
N GLY A 110 0.62 14.61 7.34
CA GLY A 110 0.60 16.04 7.09
C GLY A 110 -0.49 16.44 6.10
N LYS A 111 -0.41 17.66 5.57
CA LYS A 111 -1.34 18.15 4.54
C LYS A 111 -1.10 17.51 3.17
N LYS A 112 0.15 17.27 2.80
CA LYS A 112 0.55 16.73 1.48
C LYS A 112 1.43 15.49 1.56
N ILE A 113 2.05 15.23 2.69
CA ILE A 113 2.98 14.11 2.89
C ILE A 113 2.51 13.27 4.07
N ALA A 114 2.58 11.95 3.90
CA ALA A 114 2.33 10.99 4.95
C ALA A 114 3.48 9.97 5.02
N PHE A 115 3.73 9.47 6.23
CA PHE A 115 4.71 8.43 6.51
C PHE A 115 4.02 7.21 7.10
N LEU A 116 4.38 6.04 6.59
CA LEU A 116 3.80 4.77 7.00
C LEU A 116 4.90 3.74 7.25
N GLU A 117 4.57 2.75 8.06
CA GLU A 117 5.43 1.62 8.37
C GLU A 117 4.66 0.32 8.17
N SER A 118 5.33 -0.70 7.64
CA SER A 118 4.77 -2.05 7.49
C SER A 118 5.71 -3.11 8.06
N GLU A 119 5.15 -4.08 8.76
CA GLU A 119 5.82 -5.31 9.17
C GLU A 119 5.21 -6.50 8.42
N ILE A 120 6.06 -7.28 7.77
CA ILE A 120 5.64 -8.47 7.03
C ILE A 120 6.18 -9.70 7.76
N LYS A 121 5.27 -10.62 8.08
CA LYS A 121 5.57 -11.85 8.82
C LYS A 121 5.10 -13.08 8.05
N ASN A 122 5.84 -14.16 8.20
CA ASN A 122 5.39 -15.51 7.86
C ASN A 122 5.15 -16.25 9.18
N ASN A 123 3.88 -16.49 9.52
CA ASN A 123 3.47 -16.85 10.88
C ASN A 123 4.01 -15.80 11.89
N GLU A 124 4.77 -16.21 12.90
CA GLU A 124 5.34 -15.30 13.91
C GLU A 124 6.73 -14.73 13.52
N SER A 125 7.31 -15.18 12.40
CA SER A 125 8.65 -14.77 11.98
C SER A 125 8.61 -13.49 11.16
N LEU A 126 9.34 -12.46 11.60
CA LEU A 126 9.49 -11.22 10.84
C LEU A 126 10.33 -11.46 9.57
N ILE A 127 9.73 -11.22 8.42
CA ILE A 127 10.34 -11.45 7.10
C ILE A 127 10.89 -10.16 6.51
N ALA A 128 10.15 -9.07 6.68
CA ALA A 128 10.57 -7.77 6.18
C ALA A 128 9.93 -6.63 6.99
N LYS A 129 10.57 -5.48 6.94
CA LYS A 129 10.05 -4.21 7.45
C LYS A 129 10.21 -3.14 6.39
N ALA A 130 9.19 -2.33 6.20
CA ALA A 130 9.19 -1.27 5.22
C ALA A 130 8.75 0.06 5.83
N MET A 131 9.27 1.15 5.28
CA MET A 131 8.85 2.52 5.56
C MET A 131 8.55 3.19 4.23
N GLY A 132 7.44 3.92 4.16
CA GLY A 132 7.01 4.58 2.93
C GLY A 132 6.61 6.03 3.14
N THR A 133 6.89 6.83 2.12
CA THR A 133 6.45 8.21 1.99
C THR A 133 5.41 8.30 0.88
N TYR A 134 4.29 8.95 1.18
CA TYR A 134 3.17 9.12 0.26
C TYR A 134 2.84 10.58 0.09
N TYR A 135 2.46 10.95 -1.14
CA TYR A 135 1.93 12.27 -1.45
C TYR A 135 0.40 12.23 -1.46
N ILE A 136 -0.22 13.23 -0.82
CA ILE A 136 -1.67 13.42 -0.78
C ILE A 136 -2.05 14.49 -1.79
N LEU A 137 -2.96 14.19 -2.72
CA LEU A 137 -3.41 15.06 -3.80
C LEU A 137 -4.94 15.20 -3.81
N LYS A 138 -5.46 16.26 -4.40
CA LYS A 138 -6.89 16.46 -4.63
C LYS A 138 -7.31 15.81 -5.94
N SER A 139 -8.42 15.04 -5.93
CA SER A 139 -8.84 14.23 -7.08
C SER A 139 -9.27 15.03 -8.32
N LYS A 140 -9.47 16.35 -8.22
CA LYS A 140 -9.97 17.19 -9.32
C LYS A 140 -9.04 18.33 -9.76
N GLU A 141 -8.01 18.68 -8.99
CA GLU A 141 -7.18 19.85 -9.27
C GLU A 141 -5.78 19.50 -9.79
N ASP A 142 -5.21 18.39 -9.36
CA ASP A 142 -3.81 18.04 -9.66
C ASP A 142 -3.65 17.15 -10.91
N CYS A 143 -4.74 16.56 -11.44
CA CYS A 143 -4.69 15.76 -12.67
C CYS A 143 -4.74 16.56 -13.97
N VAL A 144 -5.07 17.85 -13.95
CA VAL A 144 -5.28 18.67 -15.16
C VAL A 144 -4.05 19.49 -15.55
N THR A 145 -3.08 19.64 -14.67
CA THR A 145 -1.92 20.54 -14.93
C THR A 145 -0.72 19.89 -15.61
N ASP A 146 -0.68 18.57 -15.76
CA ASP A 146 0.48 17.88 -16.34
C ASP A 146 0.22 17.14 -17.66
N SER A 147 -0.96 17.29 -18.28
CA SER A 147 -1.24 16.73 -19.62
C SER A 147 -0.81 17.62 -20.79
N GLY A 148 -0.01 18.66 -20.56
CA GLY A 148 0.32 19.71 -21.53
C GLY A 148 1.78 19.86 -21.94
N ARG A 149 2.71 18.98 -21.53
CA ARG A 149 4.07 19.00 -22.05
C ARG A 149 4.62 17.62 -22.34
N VAL A 150 4.59 17.26 -23.60
CA VAL A 150 5.45 16.20 -24.15
C VAL A 150 6.88 16.80 -24.21
N PRO A 151 7.89 16.23 -23.53
CA PRO A 151 9.28 16.64 -23.70
C PRO A 151 9.75 16.15 -25.07
N GLY A 152 9.94 17.05 -26.04
CA GLY A 152 10.59 16.65 -27.27
C GLY A 152 10.32 17.45 -28.53
N GLU A 153 9.49 18.47 -28.57
CA GLU A 153 9.42 19.36 -29.73
C GLU A 153 10.41 20.52 -29.57
N ARG A 154 11.61 20.30 -30.09
CA ARG A 154 12.49 21.40 -30.48
C ARG A 154 12.04 21.86 -31.87
N GLY A 155 11.40 23.01 -31.93
CA GLY A 155 11.15 23.69 -33.18
C GLY A 155 12.49 24.10 -33.83
N ASP A 156 12.62 23.82 -35.10
CA ASP A 156 13.62 24.32 -36.01
C ASP A 156 13.50 25.85 -36.19
#